data_29cbc0016d68aa3ad185ea18f0288350
#
_entry.id   29cbc0016d68aa3ad185ea18f0288350
#
_cell.length_a   1.000
_cell.length_b   1.000
_cell.length_c   1.000
_cell.angle_alpha   90.00
_cell.angle_beta   90.00
_cell.angle_gamma   90.00
#
_symmetry.space_group_name_H-M   'P 1'
#
loop_
_entity.id
_entity.type
_entity.pdbx_description
1 polymer ?
#
loop_
_entity_poly.entity_id
_entity_poly.type
_entity_poly.pdbx_seq_one_letter_code
_entity_poly.pdbx_strand_id
1 'polypeptide(L)'
;MYNWKIPELQGPSEIEGTANPDCRGADWRGLKLGAANLGGAKLCRVDMRGTDLEHCNLEGADLRLVRYDKFTKWPQNFDFCSSGAVGPRAKLSGSFLNSADLSGLDLQGANLMGCYLSGADLSGSCLRGARLAGADLRHALLRGACLEGVRFSGCQLDYTDFRSASLEDADLSAADSIRGADFRGSTGLEPGRAQLLGRSIQELDCWNPRTQTTTRQSLGRSHI
;
A
#
# COMPACT_ATOMS: atom_id res chain seq x y z
N MET A 1 -23.86 0.96 16.93
CA MET A 1 -23.30 0.13 15.84
C MET A 1 -24.06 0.48 14.58
N TYR A 2 -23.50 1.27 13.69
CA TYR A 2 -24.12 1.53 12.39
C TYR A 2 -23.88 0.29 11.53
N ASN A 3 -24.95 -0.46 11.25
CA ASN A 3 -24.93 -1.52 10.25
C ASN A 3 -24.72 -0.90 8.87
N TRP A 4 -23.46 -0.72 8.49
CA TRP A 4 -23.11 -0.33 7.14
C TRP A 4 -23.30 -1.54 6.24
N LYS A 5 -24.46 -1.64 5.60
CA LYS A 5 -24.64 -2.56 4.47
C LYS A 5 -23.89 -1.94 3.30
N ILE A 6 -22.92 -2.69 2.76
CA ILE A 6 -22.38 -2.40 1.43
C ILE A 6 -23.60 -2.28 0.52
N PRO A 7 -23.79 -1.15 -0.21
CA PRO A 7 -24.85 -1.08 -1.21
C PRO A 7 -24.68 -2.30 -2.13
N GLU A 8 -25.76 -3.05 -2.38
CA GLU A 8 -25.76 -4.11 -3.38
C GLU A 8 -25.34 -3.46 -4.69
N LEU A 9 -24.13 -3.79 -5.15
CA LEU A 9 -23.44 -2.97 -6.10
C LEU A 9 -23.82 -3.34 -7.48
N GLN A 10 -24.42 -2.43 -7.96
CA GLN A 10 -24.81 -2.02 -9.28
C GLN A 10 -23.70 -2.36 -10.27
N GLY A 11 -23.98 -3.38 -11.08
CA GLY A 11 -23.22 -3.65 -12.29
C GLY A 11 -23.37 -2.46 -13.26
N PRO A 12 -22.57 -2.45 -14.33
CA PRO A 12 -22.55 -1.34 -15.31
C PRO A 12 -23.92 -0.96 -15.87
N SER A 13 -24.86 -1.91 -15.95
CA SER A 13 -26.25 -1.70 -16.45
C SER A 13 -27.13 -0.85 -15.52
N GLU A 14 -26.79 -0.73 -14.23
CA GLU A 14 -27.58 0.04 -13.26
C GLU A 14 -27.08 1.48 -13.10
N ILE A 15 -25.92 1.80 -13.71
CA ILE A 15 -25.29 3.12 -13.69
C ILE A 15 -25.82 3.98 -14.84
N GLU A 16 -26.36 3.36 -15.90
CA GLU A 16 -26.87 4.08 -17.07
C GLU A 16 -28.00 5.04 -16.67
N GLY A 17 -27.80 6.33 -16.94
CA GLY A 17 -28.76 7.39 -16.65
C GLY A 17 -28.73 7.95 -15.23
N THR A 18 -27.89 7.43 -14.33
CA THR A 18 -27.74 7.96 -12.97
C THR A 18 -26.69 9.08 -12.94
N ALA A 19 -27.08 10.27 -12.54
CA ALA A 19 -26.13 11.36 -12.32
C ALA A 19 -25.30 11.08 -11.05
N ASN A 20 -23.96 11.15 -11.15
CA ASN A 20 -23.00 10.96 -10.04
C ASN A 20 -23.24 9.65 -9.23
N PRO A 21 -23.18 8.48 -9.85
CA PRO A 21 -23.50 7.23 -9.17
C PRO A 21 -22.57 6.99 -7.96
N ASP A 22 -23.13 6.41 -6.89
CA ASP A 22 -22.39 6.05 -5.68
C ASP A 22 -22.03 4.56 -5.71
N CYS A 23 -20.81 4.26 -6.16
CA CYS A 23 -20.30 2.90 -6.30
C CYS A 23 -19.17 2.59 -5.31
N ARG A 24 -19.08 3.33 -4.20
CA ARG A 24 -18.00 3.18 -3.23
C ARG A 24 -17.85 1.76 -2.72
N GLY A 25 -16.62 1.22 -2.81
CA GLY A 25 -16.28 -0.12 -2.36
C GLY A 25 -16.75 -1.25 -3.29
N ALA A 26 -17.22 -0.93 -4.50
CA ALA A 26 -17.62 -1.90 -5.50
C ALA A 26 -16.49 -2.86 -5.91
N ASP A 27 -16.84 -4.06 -6.29
CA ASP A 27 -15.95 -5.00 -6.95
C ASP A 27 -16.24 -4.99 -8.46
N TRP A 28 -15.37 -4.31 -9.21
CA TRP A 28 -15.46 -4.21 -10.66
C TRP A 28 -14.35 -4.98 -11.38
N ARG A 29 -13.67 -5.85 -10.67
CA ARG A 29 -12.54 -6.60 -11.23
C ARG A 29 -12.90 -7.29 -12.55
N GLY A 30 -12.09 -7.02 -13.59
CA GLY A 30 -12.21 -7.64 -14.92
C GLY A 30 -13.46 -7.25 -15.69
N LEU A 31 -14.27 -6.29 -15.23
CA LEU A 31 -15.46 -5.84 -15.94
C LEU A 31 -15.08 -5.00 -17.17
N LYS A 32 -15.97 -4.98 -18.17
CA LYS A 32 -15.92 -4.06 -19.30
C LYS A 32 -17.08 -3.09 -19.19
N LEU A 33 -16.78 -1.81 -18.95
CA LEU A 33 -17.80 -0.81 -18.68
C LEU A 33 -18.29 -0.06 -19.93
N GLY A 34 -17.70 -0.37 -21.10
CA GLY A 34 -18.06 0.28 -22.36
C GLY A 34 -17.90 1.80 -22.30
N ALA A 35 -18.89 2.53 -22.80
CA ALA A 35 -18.91 4.00 -22.81
C ALA A 35 -19.67 4.59 -21.60
N ALA A 36 -19.57 3.96 -20.43
CA ALA A 36 -20.28 4.41 -19.24
C ALA A 36 -19.90 5.84 -18.85
N ASN A 37 -20.90 6.65 -18.49
CA ASN A 37 -20.66 7.97 -17.93
C ASN A 37 -20.51 7.89 -16.42
N LEU A 38 -19.26 7.97 -15.96
CA LEU A 38 -18.86 7.96 -14.54
C LEU A 38 -18.45 9.38 -14.07
N GLY A 39 -18.78 10.40 -14.83
CA GLY A 39 -18.51 11.80 -14.49
C GLY A 39 -19.08 12.13 -13.10
N GLY A 40 -18.24 12.68 -12.20
CA GLY A 40 -18.61 12.99 -10.82
C GLY A 40 -18.96 11.78 -9.94
N ALA A 41 -18.80 10.55 -10.41
CA ALA A 41 -19.13 9.34 -9.65
C ALA A 41 -18.30 9.22 -8.37
N LYS A 42 -18.92 8.68 -7.31
CA LYS A 42 -18.23 8.34 -6.06
C LYS A 42 -17.68 6.92 -6.17
N LEU A 43 -16.39 6.80 -6.53
CA LEU A 43 -15.73 5.53 -6.78
C LEU A 43 -14.71 5.16 -5.70
N CYS A 44 -14.69 5.89 -4.60
CA CYS A 44 -13.73 5.66 -3.52
C CYS A 44 -13.71 4.18 -3.09
N ARG A 45 -12.51 3.57 -3.04
CA ARG A 45 -12.28 2.17 -2.66
C ARG A 45 -12.87 1.11 -3.60
N VAL A 46 -13.26 1.46 -4.82
CA VAL A 46 -13.65 0.46 -5.83
C VAL A 46 -12.43 -0.38 -6.20
N ASP A 47 -12.63 -1.68 -6.38
CA ASP A 47 -11.61 -2.57 -6.93
C ASP A 47 -11.79 -2.65 -8.46
N MET A 48 -10.90 -1.97 -9.19
CA MET A 48 -10.91 -1.89 -10.66
C MET A 48 -9.79 -2.70 -11.30
N ARG A 49 -9.19 -3.64 -10.59
CA ARG A 49 -8.10 -4.45 -11.18
C ARG A 49 -8.59 -5.21 -12.40
N GLY A 50 -7.89 -5.05 -13.53
CA GLY A 50 -8.28 -5.65 -14.82
C GLY A 50 -9.53 -5.07 -15.45
N THR A 51 -10.13 -4.01 -14.91
CA THR A 51 -11.31 -3.36 -15.49
C THR A 51 -10.97 -2.62 -16.76
N ASP A 52 -11.86 -2.69 -17.76
CA ASP A 52 -11.76 -1.93 -19.01
C ASP A 52 -12.62 -0.66 -18.90
N LEU A 53 -11.94 0.50 -18.76
CA LEU A 53 -12.52 1.85 -18.67
C LEU A 53 -12.18 2.70 -19.91
N GLU A 54 -11.63 2.09 -20.96
CA GLU A 54 -11.03 2.81 -22.10
C GLU A 54 -11.95 3.87 -22.70
N HIS A 55 -13.25 3.62 -22.69
CA HIS A 55 -14.25 4.52 -23.28
C HIS A 55 -15.11 5.24 -22.23
N CYS A 56 -14.81 5.09 -20.93
CA CYS A 56 -15.59 5.74 -19.88
C CYS A 56 -15.25 7.23 -19.74
N ASN A 57 -16.25 8.02 -19.35
CA ASN A 57 -16.02 9.36 -18.86
C ASN A 57 -15.77 9.31 -17.34
N LEU A 58 -14.60 9.75 -16.88
CA LEU A 58 -14.19 9.80 -15.46
C LEU A 58 -14.01 11.25 -14.97
N GLU A 59 -14.50 12.26 -15.71
CA GLU A 59 -14.33 13.66 -15.33
C GLU A 59 -14.95 13.95 -13.97
N GLY A 60 -14.14 14.47 -13.02
CA GLY A 60 -14.61 14.79 -11.67
C GLY A 60 -14.95 13.58 -10.79
N ALA A 61 -14.69 12.35 -11.24
CA ALA A 61 -14.91 11.17 -10.41
C ALA A 61 -13.97 11.12 -9.19
N ASP A 62 -14.47 10.67 -8.03
CA ASP A 62 -13.67 10.46 -6.83
C ASP A 62 -13.03 9.06 -6.86
N LEU A 63 -11.77 9.02 -7.26
CA LEU A 63 -11.00 7.79 -7.40
C LEU A 63 -10.10 7.49 -6.18
N ARG A 64 -10.26 8.17 -5.07
CA ARG A 64 -9.41 7.95 -3.89
C ARG A 64 -9.49 6.51 -3.40
N LEU A 65 -8.33 5.88 -3.23
CA LEU A 65 -8.19 4.48 -2.81
C LEU A 65 -8.83 3.46 -3.77
N VAL A 66 -9.17 3.84 -5.00
CA VAL A 66 -9.49 2.87 -6.04
C VAL A 66 -8.28 1.97 -6.26
N ARG A 67 -8.49 0.65 -6.28
CA ARG A 67 -7.42 -0.32 -6.56
C ARG A 67 -7.34 -0.59 -8.04
N TYR A 68 -6.16 -0.47 -8.63
CA TYR A 68 -5.91 -0.83 -10.02
C TYR A 68 -4.63 -1.65 -10.18
N ASP A 69 -4.48 -2.27 -11.32
CA ASP A 69 -3.29 -3.03 -11.69
C ASP A 69 -2.84 -2.70 -13.12
N LYS A 70 -1.81 -3.41 -13.59
CA LYS A 70 -1.29 -3.26 -14.96
C LYS A 70 -2.27 -3.66 -16.08
N PHE A 71 -3.34 -4.36 -15.74
CA PHE A 71 -4.35 -4.81 -16.69
C PHE A 71 -5.56 -3.87 -16.76
N THR A 72 -5.66 -2.92 -15.81
CA THR A 72 -6.71 -1.89 -15.84
C THR A 72 -6.48 -0.97 -17.04
N LYS A 73 -7.47 -0.87 -17.90
CA LYS A 73 -7.43 0.02 -19.05
C LYS A 73 -8.12 1.34 -18.71
N TRP A 74 -7.37 2.42 -18.81
CA TRP A 74 -7.84 3.78 -18.52
C TRP A 74 -8.22 4.51 -19.79
N PRO A 75 -9.09 5.54 -19.72
CA PRO A 75 -9.37 6.39 -20.87
C PRO A 75 -8.10 7.05 -21.41
N GLN A 76 -8.08 7.31 -22.72
CA GLN A 76 -6.96 7.98 -23.37
C GLN A 76 -6.71 9.35 -22.70
N ASN A 77 -5.43 9.65 -22.40
CA ASN A 77 -4.98 10.89 -21.74
C ASN A 77 -5.47 11.09 -20.30
N PHE A 78 -6.07 10.11 -19.66
CA PHE A 78 -6.45 10.21 -18.23
C PHE A 78 -5.23 10.00 -17.33
N ASP A 79 -4.87 10.98 -16.47
CA ASP A 79 -3.76 10.85 -15.51
C ASP A 79 -4.20 10.06 -14.26
N PHE A 80 -4.36 8.75 -14.44
CA PHE A 80 -4.74 7.86 -13.34
C PHE A 80 -3.70 7.82 -12.21
N CYS A 81 -2.43 8.06 -12.51
CA CYS A 81 -1.38 8.06 -11.50
C CYS A 81 -1.58 9.17 -10.46
N SER A 82 -2.16 10.32 -10.83
CA SER A 82 -2.41 11.46 -9.95
C SER A 82 -3.84 11.50 -9.41
N SER A 83 -4.68 10.53 -9.71
CA SER A 83 -6.11 10.51 -9.37
C SER A 83 -6.42 10.19 -7.92
N GLY A 84 -5.44 9.78 -7.13
CA GLY A 84 -5.62 9.24 -5.78
C GLY A 84 -5.90 7.73 -5.75
N ALA A 85 -5.96 7.09 -6.91
CA ALA A 85 -6.05 5.63 -7.03
C ALA A 85 -4.72 4.96 -6.62
N VAL A 86 -4.80 3.71 -6.16
CA VAL A 86 -3.70 2.94 -5.59
C VAL A 86 -3.34 1.78 -6.50
N GLY A 87 -2.10 1.79 -6.97
CA GLY A 87 -1.57 0.77 -7.90
C GLY A 87 -0.19 1.14 -8.40
N PRO A 88 0.29 0.48 -9.49
CA PRO A 88 1.63 0.73 -10.03
C PRO A 88 1.84 2.18 -10.42
N ARG A 89 2.97 2.76 -9.98
CA ARG A 89 3.40 4.14 -10.25
C ARG A 89 2.44 5.24 -9.75
N ALA A 90 1.50 4.91 -8.86
CA ALA A 90 0.61 5.90 -8.24
C ALA A 90 1.39 7.04 -7.57
N LYS A 91 0.94 8.27 -7.73
CA LYS A 91 1.53 9.47 -7.12
C LYS A 91 0.73 9.82 -5.86
N LEU A 92 1.13 9.27 -4.74
CA LEU A 92 0.41 9.34 -3.46
C LEU A 92 1.17 10.12 -2.37
N SER A 93 2.21 10.90 -2.75
CA SER A 93 3.01 11.66 -1.76
C SER A 93 2.12 12.41 -0.77
N GLY A 94 2.43 12.26 0.54
CA GLY A 94 1.72 12.93 1.63
C GLY A 94 0.30 12.43 1.86
N SER A 95 -0.15 11.38 1.18
CA SER A 95 -1.51 10.85 1.31
C SER A 95 -1.76 10.23 2.68
N PHE A 96 -3.00 10.36 3.16
CA PHE A 96 -3.46 9.73 4.40
C PHE A 96 -3.98 8.32 4.10
N LEU A 97 -3.14 7.32 4.37
CA LEU A 97 -3.39 5.90 4.14
C LEU A 97 -3.36 5.10 5.46
N ASN A 98 -3.58 5.78 6.59
CA ASN A 98 -3.60 5.13 7.90
C ASN A 98 -4.63 4.01 7.93
N SER A 99 -4.23 2.83 8.42
CA SER A 99 -5.07 1.64 8.51
C SER A 99 -5.72 1.21 7.19
N ALA A 100 -5.21 1.68 6.04
CA ALA A 100 -5.69 1.25 4.74
C ALA A 100 -5.34 -0.22 4.49
N ASP A 101 -6.25 -0.96 3.90
CA ASP A 101 -5.97 -2.29 3.37
C ASP A 101 -5.36 -2.16 1.97
N LEU A 102 -4.06 -2.36 1.88
CA LEU A 102 -3.23 -2.35 0.66
C LEU A 102 -2.61 -3.73 0.42
N SER A 103 -3.15 -4.77 1.06
CA SER A 103 -2.60 -6.12 1.01
C SER A 103 -2.65 -6.70 -0.41
N GLY A 104 -1.56 -7.38 -0.79
CA GLY A 104 -1.43 -8.04 -2.09
C GLY A 104 -1.45 -7.11 -3.30
N LEU A 105 -1.39 -5.78 -3.13
CA LEU A 105 -1.41 -4.84 -4.24
C LEU A 105 -0.05 -4.75 -4.95
N ASP A 106 -0.09 -4.52 -6.25
CA ASP A 106 1.06 -4.07 -7.02
C ASP A 106 1.23 -2.55 -6.83
N LEU A 107 2.29 -2.16 -6.12
CA LEU A 107 2.68 -0.77 -5.85
C LEU A 107 4.06 -0.46 -6.45
N GLN A 108 4.49 -1.21 -7.47
CA GLN A 108 5.79 -1.01 -8.11
C GLN A 108 5.95 0.43 -8.59
N GLY A 109 7.05 1.05 -8.18
CA GLY A 109 7.38 2.43 -8.57
C GLY A 109 6.42 3.49 -8.04
N ALA A 110 5.52 3.16 -7.12
CA ALA A 110 4.63 4.15 -6.52
C ALA A 110 5.42 5.20 -5.71
N ASN A 111 4.97 6.44 -5.77
CA ASN A 111 5.51 7.52 -4.96
C ASN A 111 4.69 7.67 -3.68
N LEU A 112 5.19 7.11 -2.59
CA LEU A 112 4.61 7.10 -1.24
C LEU A 112 5.40 7.99 -0.27
N MET A 113 6.17 8.95 -0.77
CA MET A 113 7.00 9.84 0.05
C MET A 113 6.13 10.64 1.03
N GLY A 114 6.51 10.63 2.32
CA GLY A 114 5.80 11.37 3.36
C GLY A 114 4.37 10.88 3.60
N CYS A 115 3.98 9.70 3.08
CA CYS A 115 2.65 9.13 3.34
C CYS A 115 2.45 8.77 4.80
N TYR A 116 1.24 8.92 5.27
CA TYR A 116 0.79 8.43 6.57
C TYR A 116 0.24 7.02 6.41
N LEU A 117 1.07 6.01 6.68
CA LEU A 117 0.77 4.58 6.53
C LEU A 117 0.68 3.85 7.87
N SER A 118 0.53 4.61 8.97
CA SER A 118 0.48 4.00 10.29
C SER A 118 -0.65 2.99 10.40
N GLY A 119 -0.32 1.75 10.78
CA GLY A 119 -1.27 0.64 10.88
C GLY A 119 -1.81 0.11 9.55
N ALA A 120 -1.32 0.59 8.40
CA ALA A 120 -1.75 0.07 7.09
C ALA A 120 -1.34 -1.40 6.92
N ASP A 121 -2.17 -2.17 6.22
CA ASP A 121 -1.84 -3.54 5.82
C ASP A 121 -1.28 -3.54 4.39
N LEU A 122 0.01 -3.77 4.27
CA LEU A 122 0.78 -3.93 3.04
C LEU A 122 1.28 -5.38 2.88
N SER A 123 0.67 -6.33 3.61
CA SER A 123 1.11 -7.73 3.58
C SER A 123 1.03 -8.29 2.16
N GLY A 124 2.10 -8.93 1.71
CA GLY A 124 2.18 -9.53 0.37
C GLY A 124 2.15 -8.54 -0.79
N SER A 125 2.19 -7.23 -0.54
CA SER A 125 2.23 -6.23 -1.62
C SER A 125 3.60 -6.18 -2.31
N CYS A 126 3.63 -5.75 -3.57
CA CYS A 126 4.86 -5.53 -4.31
C CYS A 126 5.20 -4.03 -4.33
N LEU A 127 6.24 -3.63 -3.58
CA LEU A 127 6.72 -2.26 -3.46
C LEU A 127 8.06 -2.03 -4.19
N ARG A 128 8.45 -2.95 -5.09
CA ARG A 128 9.73 -2.82 -5.82
C ARG A 128 9.88 -1.45 -6.46
N GLY A 129 10.97 -0.75 -6.12
CA GLY A 129 11.24 0.58 -6.62
C GLY A 129 10.27 1.68 -6.16
N ALA A 130 9.39 1.39 -5.20
CA ALA A 130 8.55 2.40 -4.57
C ALA A 130 9.40 3.39 -3.76
N ARG A 131 8.94 4.64 -3.66
CA ARG A 131 9.61 5.71 -2.92
C ARG A 131 8.86 5.95 -1.62
N LEU A 132 9.49 5.61 -0.49
CA LEU A 132 8.88 5.69 0.85
C LEU A 132 9.52 6.77 1.74
N ALA A 133 10.51 7.53 1.23
CA ALA A 133 11.25 8.47 2.07
C ALA A 133 10.32 9.37 2.91
N GLY A 134 10.57 9.44 4.23
CA GLY A 134 9.79 10.23 5.17
C GLY A 134 8.40 9.67 5.50
N ALA A 135 8.07 8.46 5.07
CA ALA A 135 6.75 7.86 5.36
C ALA A 135 6.64 7.41 6.83
N ASP A 136 5.45 7.57 7.40
CA ASP A 136 5.09 7.02 8.71
C ASP A 136 4.51 5.61 8.52
N LEU A 137 5.32 4.60 8.81
CA LEU A 137 4.97 3.18 8.71
C LEU A 137 4.79 2.53 10.09
N ARG A 138 4.61 3.31 11.14
CA ARG A 138 4.44 2.76 12.48
C ARG A 138 3.28 1.78 12.53
N HIS A 139 3.52 0.61 13.14
CA HIS A 139 2.54 -0.47 13.23
C HIS A 139 2.04 -1.05 11.89
N ALA A 140 2.61 -0.65 10.75
CA ALA A 140 2.25 -1.19 9.46
C ALA A 140 2.59 -2.69 9.34
N LEU A 141 1.81 -3.42 8.55
CA LEU A 141 2.04 -4.82 8.26
C LEU A 141 2.69 -4.93 6.87
N LEU A 142 3.93 -5.40 6.83
CA LEU A 142 4.70 -5.64 5.61
C LEU A 142 5.08 -7.13 5.48
N ARG A 143 4.27 -8.03 6.07
CA ARG A 143 4.54 -9.46 6.02
C ARG A 143 4.57 -9.98 4.60
N GLY A 144 5.66 -10.65 4.23
CA GLY A 144 5.80 -11.21 2.89
C GLY A 144 5.78 -10.18 1.76
N ALA A 145 5.91 -8.88 2.07
CA ALA A 145 5.98 -7.83 1.05
C ALA A 145 7.30 -7.91 0.28
N CYS A 146 7.25 -7.58 -1.01
CA CYS A 146 8.42 -7.41 -1.85
C CYS A 146 8.90 -5.96 -1.77
N LEU A 147 10.03 -5.74 -1.09
CA LEU A 147 10.61 -4.42 -0.79
C LEU A 147 11.99 -4.24 -1.45
N GLU A 148 12.28 -5.00 -2.51
CA GLU A 148 13.56 -4.98 -3.19
C GLU A 148 13.93 -3.57 -3.67
N GLY A 149 15.13 -3.09 -3.28
CA GLY A 149 15.66 -1.78 -3.63
C GLY A 149 14.94 -0.60 -3.00
N VAL A 150 14.02 -0.81 -2.05
CA VAL A 150 13.29 0.27 -1.37
C VAL A 150 14.21 1.01 -0.40
N ARG A 151 14.12 2.35 -0.39
CA ARG A 151 14.84 3.20 0.56
C ARG A 151 13.89 3.71 1.63
N PHE A 152 14.26 3.46 2.90
CA PHE A 152 13.49 3.87 4.07
C PHE A 152 14.05 5.14 4.75
N SER A 153 14.73 6.00 3.99
CA SER A 153 15.31 7.23 4.54
C SER A 153 14.24 8.10 5.22
N GLY A 154 14.45 8.45 6.49
CA GLY A 154 13.51 9.25 7.27
C GLY A 154 12.19 8.56 7.61
N CYS A 155 12.05 7.25 7.34
CA CYS A 155 10.84 6.53 7.69
C CYS A 155 10.77 6.22 9.18
N GLN A 156 9.58 6.30 9.75
CA GLN A 156 9.28 5.78 11.09
C GLN A 156 8.77 4.36 10.97
N LEU A 157 9.53 3.40 11.49
CA LEU A 157 9.25 1.96 11.37
C LEU A 157 8.94 1.31 12.74
N ASP A 158 8.51 2.12 13.72
CA ASP A 158 8.22 1.59 15.05
C ASP A 158 7.13 0.54 14.98
N TYR A 159 7.40 -0.63 15.55
CA TYR A 159 6.49 -1.79 15.58
C TYR A 159 6.03 -2.29 14.21
N THR A 160 6.72 -1.94 13.14
CA THR A 160 6.45 -2.45 11.80
C THR A 160 6.74 -3.96 11.72
N ASP A 161 5.87 -4.69 11.06
CA ASP A 161 5.99 -6.15 10.93
C ASP A 161 6.56 -6.51 9.55
N PHE A 162 7.87 -6.75 9.46
CA PHE A 162 8.58 -7.16 8.24
C PHE A 162 8.75 -8.67 8.10
N ARG A 163 8.02 -9.47 8.89
CA ARG A 163 8.20 -10.92 8.84
C ARG A 163 8.03 -11.46 7.43
N SER A 164 9.00 -12.30 7.03
CA SER A 164 9.04 -12.93 5.70
C SER A 164 9.05 -11.94 4.52
N ALA A 165 9.37 -10.66 4.74
CA ALA A 165 9.53 -9.68 3.67
C ALA A 165 10.83 -9.91 2.89
N SER A 166 10.82 -9.62 1.59
CA SER A 166 12.00 -9.59 0.73
C SER A 166 12.61 -8.18 0.76
N LEU A 167 13.80 -8.05 1.33
CA LEU A 167 14.51 -6.79 1.57
C LEU A 167 15.84 -6.71 0.77
N GLU A 168 15.98 -7.49 -0.29
CA GLU A 168 17.17 -7.46 -1.14
C GLU A 168 17.42 -6.03 -1.63
N ASP A 169 18.64 -5.54 -1.43
CA ASP A 169 19.06 -4.18 -1.79
C ASP A 169 18.24 -3.05 -1.13
N ALA A 170 17.39 -3.37 -0.15
CA ALA A 170 16.67 -2.36 0.61
C ALA A 170 17.60 -1.61 1.57
N ASP A 171 17.44 -0.29 1.66
CA ASP A 171 18.24 0.55 2.56
C ASP A 171 17.41 1.02 3.76
N LEU A 172 17.66 0.39 4.90
CA LEU A 172 17.07 0.71 6.21
C LEU A 172 17.99 1.60 7.07
N SER A 173 19.21 1.87 6.60
CA SER A 173 20.26 2.53 7.40
C SER A 173 19.85 3.91 7.87
N ALA A 174 19.18 4.67 7.01
CA ALA A 174 18.74 6.04 7.25
C ALA A 174 17.27 6.15 7.72
N ALA A 175 16.67 5.06 8.19
CA ALA A 175 15.37 5.11 8.85
C ALA A 175 15.47 5.88 10.17
N ASP A 176 14.46 6.70 10.49
CA ASP A 176 14.45 7.49 11.73
C ASP A 176 14.37 6.59 12.97
N SER A 177 13.56 5.54 12.92
CA SER A 177 13.39 4.58 14.00
C SER A 177 13.03 3.19 13.47
N ILE A 178 13.55 2.14 14.13
CA ILE A 178 13.17 0.73 13.93
C ILE A 178 12.67 0.09 15.24
N ARG A 179 12.29 0.90 16.21
CA ARG A 179 11.92 0.47 17.57
C ARG A 179 10.79 -0.56 17.52
N GLY A 180 11.02 -1.76 18.06
CA GLY A 180 10.01 -2.83 18.07
C GLY A 180 9.69 -3.42 16.69
N ALA A 181 10.42 -3.07 15.63
CA ALA A 181 10.23 -3.69 14.31
C ALA A 181 10.62 -5.17 14.34
N ASP A 182 9.89 -6.00 13.61
CA ASP A 182 10.13 -7.45 13.56
C ASP A 182 10.56 -7.90 12.16
N PHE A 183 11.80 -8.37 12.06
CA PHE A 183 12.43 -8.82 10.81
C PHE A 183 12.54 -10.35 10.67
N ARG A 184 11.86 -11.13 11.51
CA ARG A 184 11.99 -12.60 11.47
C ARG A 184 11.59 -13.17 10.11
N GLY A 185 12.46 -14.03 9.57
CA GLY A 185 12.24 -14.70 8.28
C GLY A 185 12.32 -13.77 7.08
N SER A 186 12.66 -12.48 7.25
CA SER A 186 12.94 -11.60 6.11
C SER A 186 14.25 -11.99 5.44
N THR A 187 14.35 -11.77 4.12
CA THR A 187 15.55 -12.02 3.31
C THR A 187 16.23 -10.70 2.92
N GLY A 188 17.47 -10.76 2.45
CA GLY A 188 18.19 -9.60 1.93
C GLY A 188 18.76 -8.64 2.98
N LEU A 189 18.65 -8.92 4.28
CA LEU A 189 19.17 -8.04 5.34
C LEU A 189 20.70 -8.13 5.53
N GLU A 190 21.36 -9.16 5.04
CA GLU A 190 22.75 -9.45 5.40
C GLU A 190 23.71 -8.27 5.16
N PRO A 191 23.63 -7.50 4.05
CA PRO A 191 24.53 -6.38 3.86
C PRO A 191 24.39 -5.26 4.91
N GLY A 192 23.16 -5.03 5.42
CA GLY A 192 22.85 -3.95 6.37
C GLY A 192 22.69 -4.39 7.82
N ARG A 193 22.66 -5.71 8.10
CA ARG A 193 22.33 -6.26 9.44
C ARG A 193 23.23 -5.72 10.54
N ALA A 194 24.54 -5.68 10.31
CA ALA A 194 25.50 -5.18 11.29
C ALA A 194 25.23 -3.72 11.66
N GLN A 195 24.86 -2.90 10.70
CA GLN A 195 24.50 -1.49 10.90
C GLN A 195 23.20 -1.36 11.72
N LEU A 196 22.20 -2.17 11.43
CA LEU A 196 20.95 -2.20 12.20
C LEU A 196 21.21 -2.63 13.65
N LEU A 197 22.06 -3.64 13.87
CA LEU A 197 22.47 -4.09 15.21
C LEU A 197 23.33 -3.06 15.97
N GLY A 198 23.90 -2.09 15.29
CA GLY A 198 24.63 -0.95 15.89
C GLY A 198 23.74 0.19 16.39
N ARG A 199 22.42 0.11 16.19
CA ARG A 199 21.48 1.14 16.67
C ARG A 199 21.35 1.11 18.20
N SER A 200 20.63 2.10 18.76
CA SER A 200 20.52 2.26 20.21
C SER A 200 19.88 1.05 20.90
N ILE A 201 20.29 0.80 22.14
CA ILE A 201 19.68 -0.25 22.98
C ILE A 201 18.17 -0.03 23.13
N GLN A 202 17.74 1.22 23.23
CA GLN A 202 16.32 1.58 23.38
C GLN A 202 15.47 1.16 22.16
N GLU A 203 16.06 1.18 20.96
CA GLU A 203 15.39 0.69 19.75
C GLU A 203 15.44 -0.84 19.68
N LEU A 204 16.62 -1.41 19.92
CA LEU A 204 16.87 -2.83 19.70
C LEU A 204 16.18 -3.72 20.73
N ASP A 205 16.14 -3.32 21.99
CA ASP A 205 15.59 -4.12 23.09
C ASP A 205 14.12 -3.75 23.40
N CYS A 206 13.51 -2.93 22.53
CA CYS A 206 12.09 -2.61 22.63
C CYS A 206 11.24 -3.86 22.33
N TRP A 207 10.39 -4.22 23.30
CA TRP A 207 9.46 -5.33 23.15
C TRP A 207 8.28 -4.97 22.25
N ASN A 208 7.99 -5.80 21.29
CA ASN A 208 6.80 -5.70 20.45
C ASN A 208 5.72 -6.66 20.97
N PRO A 209 4.63 -6.17 21.58
CA PRO A 209 3.59 -7.03 22.15
C PRO A 209 2.80 -7.82 21.09
N ARG A 210 2.72 -7.31 19.85
CA ARG A 210 2.02 -7.99 18.73
C ARG A 210 2.79 -9.22 18.23
N THR A 211 4.10 -9.11 18.15
CA THR A 211 4.96 -10.17 17.59
C THR A 211 5.72 -10.95 18.65
N GLN A 212 5.64 -10.52 19.92
CA GLN A 212 6.27 -11.15 21.09
C GLN A 212 7.78 -11.33 20.90
N THR A 213 8.46 -10.28 20.45
CA THR A 213 9.91 -10.27 20.24
C THR A 213 10.46 -8.85 20.42
N THR A 214 11.78 -8.73 20.55
CA THR A 214 12.47 -7.45 20.43
C THR A 214 13.04 -7.31 19.01
N THR A 215 13.35 -6.08 18.60
CA THR A 215 14.03 -5.84 17.31
C THR A 215 15.34 -6.61 17.25
N ARG A 216 16.14 -6.61 18.33
CA ARG A 216 17.40 -7.36 18.41
C ARG A 216 17.21 -8.86 18.19
N GLN A 217 16.22 -9.45 18.86
CA GLN A 217 15.92 -10.88 18.69
C GLN A 217 15.48 -11.20 17.27
N SER A 218 14.71 -10.30 16.65
CA SER A 218 14.22 -10.49 15.27
C SER A 218 15.34 -10.38 14.22
N LEU A 219 16.39 -9.59 14.51
CA LEU A 219 17.60 -9.47 13.69
C LEU A 219 18.61 -10.59 13.96
N GLY A 220 18.42 -11.38 15.01
CA GLY A 220 19.25 -12.55 15.29
C GLY A 220 19.17 -13.55 14.12
N ARG A 221 20.22 -14.38 13.94
CA ARG A 221 20.18 -15.46 12.95
C ARG A 221 19.05 -16.41 13.31
N SER A 222 18.13 -16.65 12.42
CA SER A 222 17.27 -17.83 12.50
C SER A 222 18.21 -19.03 12.48
N HIS A 223 18.38 -19.70 13.63
CA HIS A 223 18.97 -21.03 13.62
C HIS A 223 18.01 -21.92 12.81
N ILE A 224 18.42 -22.28 11.60
CA ILE A 224 17.84 -23.38 10.82
C ILE A 224 18.15 -24.67 11.56
#